data_a45a0deb4e319034d387316afcbe3ba3
#
_entry.id   a45a0deb4e319034d387316afcbe3ba3
#
_cell.length_a   1.000
_cell.length_b   1.000
_cell.length_c   1.000
_cell.angle_alpha   90.00
_cell.angle_beta   90.00
_cell.angle_gamma   90.00
#
_symmetry.space_group_name_H-M   'P 1'
#
loop_
_entity.id
_entity.type
_entity.pdbx_description
1 polymer ?
#
loop_
_entity_poly.entity_id
_entity_poly.type
_entity_poly.pdbx_seq_one_letter_code
_entity_poly.pdbx_strand_id
1 'polypeptide(L)'
;MDDLERLADEVERNGTVVAFTGAGISAPSGVPTFRGEGGVWERFDEGQFTYGRFRRDPAGFWEDRLELHEAMFGDGYEPNVAHDALATLGAAGYVDAIITQNTDGLHERALPANETNADEGWQNESGTDRDDETTLLELHGNAHRAVCTACGRRIDAEEAFDRVADGELPPTCDCGGTYKPDVVLFGEQLSGATLQRARTLARESDIFLAIGSSLVVEPAASLPRAASSTGATLGIVNLESTPCDDAAAVVRREDVTTALPRLQTLVLE
;
A
#
# COMPACT_ATOMS: atom_id res chain seq x y z
N MET A 1 29.08 14.36 1.16
CA MET A 1 27.78 14.01 0.57
C MET A 1 27.07 13.12 1.56
N ASP A 2 25.93 13.54 2.03
CA ASP A 2 25.04 12.78 2.90
C ASP A 2 24.40 11.62 2.08
N ASP A 3 23.88 10.60 2.76
CA ASP A 3 23.24 9.45 2.11
C ASP A 3 21.99 9.86 1.31
N LEU A 4 21.22 10.85 1.78
CA LEU A 4 20.08 11.40 1.01
C LEU A 4 20.51 12.21 -0.21
N GLU A 5 21.61 12.96 -0.13
CA GLU A 5 22.18 13.66 -1.29
C GLU A 5 22.62 12.67 -2.37
N ARG A 6 23.23 11.56 -1.97
CA ARG A 6 23.59 10.47 -2.90
C ARG A 6 22.37 9.84 -3.54
N LEU A 7 21.30 9.64 -2.76
CA LEU A 7 20.06 9.07 -3.27
C LEU A 7 19.36 10.03 -4.24
N ALA A 8 19.34 11.34 -3.92
CA ALA A 8 18.82 12.38 -4.81
C ALA A 8 19.57 12.40 -6.14
N ASP A 9 20.91 12.42 -6.10
CA ASP A 9 21.76 12.37 -7.30
C ASP A 9 21.45 11.13 -8.20
N GLU A 10 21.11 9.98 -7.60
CA GLU A 10 20.72 8.81 -8.37
C GLU A 10 19.33 9.01 -9.01
N VAL A 11 18.35 9.53 -8.25
CA VAL A 11 16.98 9.82 -8.73
C VAL A 11 16.99 10.82 -9.89
N GLU A 12 17.82 11.87 -9.81
CA GLU A 12 17.94 12.89 -10.87
C GLU A 12 18.53 12.37 -12.20
N ARG A 13 19.25 11.25 -12.18
CA ARG A 13 19.89 10.68 -13.38
C ARG A 13 18.93 10.03 -14.37
N ASN A 14 17.63 10.21 -14.21
CA ASN A 14 16.58 9.72 -15.12
C ASN A 14 16.56 8.19 -15.29
N GLY A 15 16.53 7.47 -14.18
CA GLY A 15 16.21 6.05 -14.17
C GLY A 15 14.77 5.81 -13.72
N THR A 16 14.26 4.61 -13.96
CA THR A 16 12.95 4.19 -13.44
C THR A 16 13.00 4.03 -11.92
N VAL A 17 12.23 4.84 -11.20
CA VAL A 17 12.17 4.85 -9.74
C VAL A 17 10.88 4.21 -9.23
N VAL A 18 11.01 3.18 -8.40
CA VAL A 18 9.89 2.51 -7.75
C VAL A 18 9.99 2.69 -6.24
N ALA A 19 8.96 3.30 -5.65
CA ALA A 19 8.79 3.38 -4.21
C ALA A 19 7.99 2.17 -3.70
N PHE A 20 8.50 1.50 -2.66
CA PHE A 20 7.83 0.38 -1.98
C PHE A 20 7.56 0.73 -0.54
N THR A 21 6.29 0.87 -0.15
CA THR A 21 5.90 1.42 1.14
C THR A 21 5.24 0.39 2.05
N GLY A 22 5.39 0.56 3.36
CA GLY A 22 4.73 -0.22 4.40
C GLY A 22 4.13 0.68 5.49
N ALA A 23 3.62 0.10 6.57
CA ALA A 23 2.88 0.80 7.62
C ALA A 23 3.62 1.98 8.25
N GLY A 24 4.95 1.98 8.23
CA GLY A 24 5.76 3.07 8.76
C GLY A 24 5.60 4.41 8.04
N ILE A 25 5.11 4.43 6.77
CA ILE A 25 4.81 5.71 6.11
C ILE A 25 3.52 6.32 6.62
N SER A 26 2.55 5.51 7.05
CA SER A 26 1.23 5.93 7.52
C SER A 26 1.14 6.09 9.03
N ALA A 27 2.08 5.53 9.81
CA ALA A 27 2.11 5.68 11.26
C ALA A 27 2.12 7.16 11.73
N PRO A 28 2.86 8.09 11.08
CA PRO A 28 2.79 9.52 11.43
C PRO A 28 1.45 10.18 11.13
N SER A 29 0.61 9.59 10.28
CA SER A 29 -0.78 10.02 10.06
C SER A 29 -1.72 9.59 11.19
N GLY A 30 -1.23 8.79 12.16
CA GLY A 30 -2.02 8.22 13.24
C GLY A 30 -2.62 6.85 12.94
N VAL A 31 -2.41 6.29 11.74
CA VAL A 31 -2.91 4.94 11.39
C VAL A 31 -2.23 3.93 12.30
N PRO A 32 -3.00 3.11 13.06
CA PRO A 32 -2.43 2.09 13.93
C PRO A 32 -1.60 1.08 13.15
N THR A 33 -0.42 0.76 13.64
CA THR A 33 0.37 -0.32 13.05
C THR A 33 -0.26 -1.68 13.38
N PHE A 34 -0.08 -2.66 12.51
CA PHE A 34 -0.61 -3.99 12.76
C PHE A 34 0.15 -4.74 13.87
N ARG A 35 1.47 -4.52 13.99
CA ARG A 35 2.38 -5.20 14.91
C ARG A 35 3.23 -4.17 15.66
N GLY A 36 3.82 -4.59 16.78
CA GLY A 36 4.61 -3.74 17.66
C GLY A 36 3.78 -3.23 18.83
N GLU A 37 4.38 -2.43 19.69
CA GLU A 37 3.74 -1.86 20.89
C GLU A 37 2.53 -1.01 20.49
N GLY A 38 1.35 -1.33 21.03
CA GLY A 38 0.09 -0.68 20.68
C GLY A 38 -0.49 -1.12 19.32
N GLY A 39 0.06 -2.15 18.69
CA GLY A 39 -0.44 -2.68 17.41
C GLY A 39 -1.83 -3.28 17.50
N VAL A 40 -2.54 -3.30 16.37
CA VAL A 40 -3.94 -3.76 16.28
C VAL A 40 -4.11 -5.18 16.82
N TRP A 41 -3.14 -6.07 16.56
CA TRP A 41 -3.19 -7.48 17.00
C TRP A 41 -2.93 -7.69 18.50
N GLU A 42 -2.65 -6.64 19.29
CA GLU A 42 -2.70 -6.69 20.75
C GLU A 42 -4.14 -6.64 21.29
N ARG A 43 -5.07 -6.07 20.50
CA ARG A 43 -6.48 -5.86 20.88
C ARG A 43 -7.42 -6.86 20.20
N PHE A 44 -7.07 -7.32 19.01
CA PHE A 44 -7.88 -8.21 18.18
C PHE A 44 -7.15 -9.54 17.93
N ASP A 45 -7.91 -10.65 17.88
CA ASP A 45 -7.37 -11.95 17.48
C ASP A 45 -7.21 -12.02 15.95
N GLU A 46 -5.96 -12.05 15.46
CA GLU A 46 -5.63 -12.19 14.04
C GLU A 46 -6.39 -13.37 13.38
N GLY A 47 -6.67 -14.43 14.14
CA GLY A 47 -7.40 -15.61 13.68
C GLY A 47 -8.83 -15.32 13.21
N GLN A 48 -9.47 -14.25 13.71
CA GLN A 48 -10.80 -13.81 13.30
C GLN A 48 -10.83 -13.19 11.89
N PHE A 49 -9.70 -12.69 11.41
CA PHE A 49 -9.58 -11.98 10.14
C PHE A 49 -8.90 -12.78 9.03
N THR A 50 -9.07 -14.11 9.09
CA THR A 50 -8.52 -15.02 8.08
C THR A 50 -9.52 -15.30 6.95
N TYR A 51 -9.00 -15.57 5.75
CA TYR A 51 -9.83 -16.01 4.61
C TYR A 51 -10.60 -17.30 4.92
N GLY A 52 -9.99 -18.20 5.68
CA GLY A 52 -10.67 -19.42 6.15
C GLY A 52 -11.87 -19.14 7.05
N ARG A 53 -11.80 -18.13 7.93
CA ARG A 53 -12.92 -17.67 8.77
C ARG A 53 -14.01 -17.04 7.92
N PHE A 54 -13.65 -16.11 7.03
CA PHE A 54 -14.60 -15.51 6.09
C PHE A 54 -15.39 -16.55 5.30
N ARG A 55 -14.74 -17.59 4.78
CA ARG A 55 -15.42 -18.62 3.98
C ARG A 55 -16.35 -19.53 4.81
N ARG A 56 -16.03 -19.76 6.08
CA ARG A 56 -16.83 -20.66 6.94
C ARG A 56 -18.01 -19.95 7.58
N ASP A 57 -17.82 -18.69 7.95
CA ASP A 57 -18.78 -17.88 8.66
C ASP A 57 -18.64 -16.41 8.24
N PRO A 58 -19.15 -16.07 7.05
CA PRO A 58 -19.04 -14.70 6.54
C PRO A 58 -19.86 -13.70 7.38
N ALA A 59 -20.94 -14.13 8.03
CA ALA A 59 -21.74 -13.24 8.89
C ALA A 59 -20.95 -12.79 10.12
N GLY A 60 -20.44 -13.74 10.93
CA GLY A 60 -19.63 -13.39 12.09
C GLY A 60 -18.30 -12.73 11.71
N PHE A 61 -17.73 -13.03 10.53
CA PHE A 61 -16.56 -12.31 10.03
C PHE A 61 -16.87 -10.81 9.84
N TRP A 62 -18.02 -10.46 9.27
CA TRP A 62 -18.40 -9.07 9.04
C TRP A 62 -18.76 -8.32 10.34
N GLU A 63 -19.32 -9.00 11.35
CA GLU A 63 -19.49 -8.41 12.67
C GLU A 63 -18.15 -8.03 13.29
N ASP A 64 -17.20 -8.98 13.36
CA ASP A 64 -15.85 -8.72 13.86
C ASP A 64 -15.11 -7.65 13.02
N ARG A 65 -15.34 -7.64 11.69
CA ARG A 65 -14.70 -6.69 10.77
C ARG A 65 -15.20 -5.26 10.95
N LEU A 66 -16.47 -5.05 11.30
CA LEU A 66 -17.01 -3.73 11.62
C LEU A 66 -16.28 -3.14 12.85
N GLU A 67 -16.13 -3.93 13.92
CA GLU A 67 -15.41 -3.48 15.12
C GLU A 67 -13.94 -3.14 14.82
N LEU A 68 -13.28 -3.96 14.00
CA LEU A 68 -11.90 -3.69 13.57
C LEU A 68 -11.82 -2.42 12.72
N HIS A 69 -12.76 -2.21 11.81
CA HIS A 69 -12.79 -1.03 10.96
C HIS A 69 -12.94 0.26 11.77
N GLU A 70 -13.89 0.29 12.71
CA GLU A 70 -14.07 1.42 13.62
C GLU A 70 -12.81 1.70 14.44
N ALA A 71 -12.15 0.64 14.95
CA ALA A 71 -10.93 0.79 15.72
C ALA A 71 -9.72 1.27 14.90
N MET A 72 -9.68 0.97 13.60
CA MET A 72 -8.57 1.35 12.71
C MET A 72 -8.79 2.68 12.01
N PHE A 73 -10.04 3.02 11.64
CA PHE A 73 -10.33 4.13 10.72
C PHE A 73 -11.39 5.09 11.23
N GLY A 74 -12.00 4.83 12.40
CA GLY A 74 -13.11 5.62 12.93
C GLY A 74 -12.80 7.11 13.16
N ASP A 75 -11.54 7.46 13.44
CA ASP A 75 -11.12 8.86 13.63
C ASP A 75 -10.81 9.58 12.30
N GLY A 76 -10.74 8.84 11.19
CA GLY A 76 -10.30 9.34 9.89
C GLY A 76 -8.82 9.73 9.89
N TYR A 77 -8.10 9.45 8.81
CA TYR A 77 -6.69 9.80 8.66
C TYR A 77 -6.47 10.56 7.37
N GLU A 78 -5.48 11.47 7.38
CA GLU A 78 -5.07 12.23 6.21
C GLU A 78 -3.67 11.81 5.77
N PRO A 79 -3.35 11.88 4.46
CA PRO A 79 -1.99 11.79 4.00
C PRO A 79 -1.08 12.74 4.78
N ASN A 80 0.12 12.32 5.09
CA ASN A 80 1.12 13.18 5.71
C ASN A 80 2.16 13.64 4.67
N VAL A 81 3.05 14.52 5.08
CA VAL A 81 4.08 15.12 4.22
C VAL A 81 4.97 14.12 3.50
N ALA A 82 5.06 12.87 3.97
CA ALA A 82 5.81 11.82 3.27
C ALA A 82 5.02 11.26 2.07
N HIS A 83 3.70 11.12 2.20
CA HIS A 83 2.82 10.78 1.07
C HIS A 83 2.83 11.90 0.03
N ASP A 84 2.71 13.17 0.48
CA ASP A 84 2.74 14.35 -0.38
C ASP A 84 4.07 14.48 -1.13
N ALA A 85 5.19 14.16 -0.47
CA ALA A 85 6.51 14.17 -1.09
C ALA A 85 6.62 13.15 -2.23
N LEU A 86 6.13 11.92 -2.03
CA LEU A 86 6.10 10.90 -3.09
C LEU A 86 5.16 11.30 -4.23
N ALA A 87 3.98 11.83 -3.92
CA ALA A 87 3.03 12.31 -4.91
C ALA A 87 3.63 13.47 -5.75
N THR A 88 4.34 14.40 -5.10
CA THR A 88 5.00 15.51 -5.77
C THR A 88 6.13 15.03 -6.68
N LEU A 89 6.97 14.11 -6.20
CA LEU A 89 8.03 13.51 -7.01
C LEU A 89 7.45 12.72 -8.20
N GLY A 90 6.32 12.04 -8.01
CA GLY A 90 5.61 11.37 -9.08
C GLY A 90 5.08 12.36 -10.12
N ALA A 91 4.38 13.41 -9.70
CA ALA A 91 3.87 14.45 -10.59
C ALA A 91 4.98 15.20 -11.36
N ALA A 92 6.19 15.23 -10.80
CA ALA A 92 7.38 15.80 -11.45
C ALA A 92 8.14 14.78 -12.34
N GLY A 93 7.67 13.53 -12.44
CA GLY A 93 8.27 12.48 -13.27
C GLY A 93 9.50 11.80 -12.69
N TYR A 94 9.73 11.94 -11.36
CA TYR A 94 10.87 11.31 -10.66
C TYR A 94 10.51 10.01 -9.94
N VAL A 95 9.22 9.70 -9.79
CA VAL A 95 8.74 8.41 -9.24
C VAL A 95 7.72 7.81 -10.20
N ASP A 96 8.07 6.72 -10.86
CA ASP A 96 7.25 6.07 -11.87
C ASP A 96 6.16 5.19 -11.26
N ALA A 97 6.45 4.56 -10.11
CA ALA A 97 5.48 3.71 -9.44
C ALA A 97 5.62 3.72 -7.92
N ILE A 98 4.48 3.60 -7.25
CA ILE A 98 4.37 3.33 -5.82
C ILE A 98 3.72 1.95 -5.65
N ILE A 99 4.45 1.01 -5.07
CA ILE A 99 3.93 -0.29 -4.64
C ILE A 99 3.69 -0.19 -3.13
N THR A 100 2.45 -0.25 -2.69
CA THR A 100 2.16 -0.17 -1.26
C THR A 100 1.65 -1.48 -0.69
N GLN A 101 2.08 -1.81 0.52
CA GLN A 101 1.55 -2.90 1.34
C GLN A 101 0.36 -2.43 2.18
N ASN A 102 0.17 -1.12 2.29
CA ASN A 102 -0.88 -0.53 3.11
C ASN A 102 -2.24 -0.64 2.44
N THR A 103 -3.26 -0.71 3.27
CA THR A 103 -4.67 -0.78 2.86
C THR A 103 -5.46 0.46 3.27
N ASP A 104 -4.77 1.50 3.76
CA ASP A 104 -5.37 2.71 4.33
C ASP A 104 -5.82 3.76 3.29
N GLY A 105 -5.51 3.56 2.01
CA GLY A 105 -5.89 4.47 0.91
C GLY A 105 -5.18 5.82 0.91
N LEU A 106 -4.17 6.05 1.79
CA LEU A 106 -3.53 7.37 1.92
C LEU A 106 -2.70 7.75 0.70
N HIS A 107 -2.06 6.80 0.02
CA HIS A 107 -1.38 7.08 -1.25
C HIS A 107 -2.36 7.49 -2.35
N GLU A 108 -3.50 6.79 -2.48
CA GLU A 108 -4.54 7.13 -3.46
C GLU A 108 -5.05 8.56 -3.25
N ARG A 109 -5.22 8.97 -1.98
CA ARG A 109 -5.68 10.31 -1.62
C ARG A 109 -4.62 11.41 -1.77
N ALA A 110 -3.34 11.08 -1.68
CA ALA A 110 -2.24 12.02 -1.88
C ALA A 110 -1.94 12.26 -3.37
N LEU A 111 -2.16 11.26 -4.22
CA LEU A 111 -1.95 11.39 -5.66
C LEU A 111 -3.04 12.29 -6.29
N PRO A 112 -2.70 13.07 -7.35
CA PRO A 112 -3.69 13.88 -8.05
C PRO A 112 -4.83 13.01 -8.55
N ALA A 113 -6.07 13.46 -8.29
CA ALA A 113 -7.25 12.76 -8.77
C ALA A 113 -7.26 12.79 -10.31
N ASN A 114 -7.23 11.63 -10.92
CA ASN A 114 -7.48 11.53 -12.35
C ASN A 114 -8.98 11.77 -12.60
N GLU A 115 -9.34 12.78 -13.37
CA GLU A 115 -10.71 13.12 -13.73
C GLU A 115 -11.45 11.97 -14.47
N THR A 116 -10.74 10.91 -14.83
CA THR A 116 -11.26 9.79 -15.63
C THR A 116 -11.71 8.56 -14.85
N ASN A 117 -11.52 8.51 -13.52
CA ASN A 117 -11.81 7.31 -12.72
C ASN A 117 -13.09 7.36 -11.89
N ALA A 118 -13.93 8.41 -12.02
CA ALA A 118 -15.13 8.57 -11.19
C ALA A 118 -16.33 7.72 -11.60
N ASP A 119 -16.40 7.21 -12.85
CA ASP A 119 -17.64 6.57 -13.40
C ASP A 119 -17.43 5.25 -14.16
N GLU A 120 -16.22 4.80 -14.43
CA GLU A 120 -16.01 3.51 -15.09
C GLU A 120 -15.35 2.52 -14.11
N GLY A 121 -16.13 1.47 -13.79
CA GLY A 121 -15.74 0.44 -12.84
C GLY A 121 -14.29 0.04 -12.97
N TRP A 122 -13.57 0.10 -11.88
CA TRP A 122 -12.17 -0.25 -11.68
C TRP A 122 -11.74 -1.47 -12.51
N GLN A 123 -11.39 -1.23 -13.75
CA GLN A 123 -10.64 -2.17 -14.57
C GLN A 123 -9.17 -1.72 -14.51
N ASN A 124 -8.48 -2.20 -13.49
CA ASN A 124 -7.02 -2.07 -13.35
C ASN A 124 -6.28 -2.94 -14.37
N GLU A 125 -6.81 -3.02 -15.60
CA GLU A 125 -6.26 -3.75 -16.74
C GLU A 125 -5.76 -2.84 -17.87
N SER A 126 -5.88 -1.53 -17.73
CA SER A 126 -5.33 -0.65 -18.77
C SER A 126 -3.94 -0.21 -18.39
N GLY A 127 -2.95 -0.90 -18.97
CA GLY A 127 -1.74 -0.24 -19.40
C GLY A 127 -2.12 0.91 -20.34
N THR A 128 -2.49 2.05 -19.80
CA THR A 128 -2.43 3.29 -20.57
C THR A 128 -0.99 3.73 -20.49
N ASP A 129 -0.29 3.58 -21.63
CA ASP A 129 0.93 4.31 -21.94
C ASP A 129 0.61 5.82 -21.87
N ARG A 130 0.59 6.37 -20.68
CA ARG A 130 0.72 7.79 -20.43
C ARG A 130 2.04 7.96 -19.72
N ASP A 131 2.98 8.51 -20.43
CA ASP A 131 4.37 8.76 -20.03
C ASP A 131 4.52 9.71 -18.82
N ASP A 132 3.43 10.18 -18.19
CA ASP A 132 3.46 11.24 -17.20
C ASP A 132 2.68 10.92 -15.89
N GLU A 133 2.26 9.68 -15.64
CA GLU A 133 1.44 9.35 -14.47
C GLU A 133 2.05 8.27 -13.57
N THR A 134 2.22 8.59 -12.27
CA THR A 134 2.70 7.63 -11.27
C THR A 134 1.74 6.46 -11.11
N THR A 135 2.22 5.24 -11.35
CA THR A 135 1.43 4.03 -11.13
C THR A 135 1.30 3.72 -9.63
N LEU A 136 0.10 3.67 -9.08
CA LEU A 136 -0.14 3.15 -7.74
C LEU A 136 -0.55 1.67 -7.81
N LEU A 137 0.18 0.79 -7.10
CA LEU A 137 -0.11 -0.63 -6.99
C LEU A 137 -0.34 -1.02 -5.53
N GLU A 138 -1.60 -1.23 -5.16
CA GLU A 138 -2.02 -1.67 -3.83
C GLU A 138 -1.88 -3.20 -3.71
N LEU A 139 -0.75 -3.66 -3.17
CA LEU A 139 -0.38 -5.08 -3.15
C LEU A 139 -1.33 -5.93 -2.30
N HIS A 140 -1.85 -5.37 -1.22
CA HIS A 140 -2.79 -6.02 -0.31
C HIS A 140 -4.23 -5.48 -0.42
N GLY A 141 -4.52 -4.70 -1.46
CA GLY A 141 -5.83 -4.08 -1.68
C GLY A 141 -6.06 -2.83 -0.84
N ASN A 142 -7.33 -2.46 -0.65
CA ASN A 142 -7.73 -1.22 0.00
C ASN A 142 -8.92 -1.45 0.95
N ALA A 143 -8.80 -1.00 2.20
CA ALA A 143 -9.80 -1.22 3.25
C ALA A 143 -11.05 -0.35 3.10
N HIS A 144 -11.00 0.68 2.24
CA HIS A 144 -12.13 1.56 1.94
C HIS A 144 -13.03 1.01 0.82
N ARG A 145 -12.78 -0.23 0.38
CA ARG A 145 -13.59 -0.90 -0.64
C ARG A 145 -14.02 -2.29 -0.18
N ALA A 146 -15.17 -2.76 -0.69
CA ALA A 146 -15.60 -4.14 -0.60
C ALA A 146 -15.82 -4.71 -2.01
N VAL A 147 -15.48 -5.98 -2.21
CA VAL A 147 -15.55 -6.66 -3.51
C VAL A 147 -16.47 -7.86 -3.44
N CYS A 148 -17.35 -8.01 -4.42
CA CYS A 148 -18.18 -9.19 -4.55
C CYS A 148 -17.36 -10.42 -4.97
N THR A 149 -17.43 -11.49 -4.19
CA THR A 149 -16.66 -12.72 -4.43
C THR A 149 -17.10 -13.49 -5.68
N ALA A 150 -18.27 -13.19 -6.24
CA ALA A 150 -18.83 -13.89 -7.40
C ALA A 150 -18.63 -13.14 -8.72
N CYS A 151 -18.87 -11.81 -8.75
CA CYS A 151 -18.83 -11.03 -9.98
C CYS A 151 -17.72 -9.96 -10.01
N GLY A 152 -16.97 -9.77 -8.92
CA GLY A 152 -15.91 -8.78 -8.84
C GLY A 152 -16.39 -7.33 -8.70
N ARG A 153 -17.70 -7.06 -8.63
CA ARG A 153 -18.22 -5.70 -8.40
C ARG A 153 -17.69 -5.15 -7.10
N ARG A 154 -17.17 -3.92 -7.15
CA ARG A 154 -16.73 -3.17 -5.98
C ARG A 154 -17.78 -2.16 -5.54
N ILE A 155 -17.84 -1.92 -4.25
CA ILE A 155 -18.61 -0.86 -3.61
C ILE A 155 -17.72 -0.19 -2.57
N ASP A 156 -18.11 0.99 -2.10
CA ASP A 156 -17.51 1.63 -0.96
C ASP A 156 -17.62 0.73 0.28
N ALA A 157 -16.58 0.68 1.11
CA ALA A 157 -16.61 -0.11 2.33
C ALA A 157 -17.63 0.43 3.34
N GLU A 158 -17.83 1.75 3.41
CA GLU A 158 -18.84 2.36 4.29
C GLU A 158 -20.23 1.86 3.92
N GLU A 159 -20.58 1.79 2.62
CA GLU A 159 -21.84 1.19 2.18
C GLU A 159 -22.00 -0.26 2.71
N ALA A 160 -20.93 -1.05 2.63
CA ALA A 160 -20.97 -2.42 3.13
C ALA A 160 -21.11 -2.48 4.66
N PHE A 161 -20.43 -1.59 5.40
CA PHE A 161 -20.52 -1.52 6.85
C PHE A 161 -21.88 -0.99 7.35
N ASP A 162 -22.47 -0.02 6.68
CA ASP A 162 -23.84 0.46 6.97
C ASP A 162 -24.83 -0.70 6.85
N ARG A 163 -24.74 -1.49 5.79
CA ARG A 163 -25.60 -2.66 5.60
C ARG A 163 -25.41 -3.72 6.68
N VAL A 164 -24.17 -3.92 7.14
CA VAL A 164 -23.85 -4.80 8.29
C VAL A 164 -24.49 -4.26 9.57
N ALA A 165 -24.34 -2.95 9.85
CA ALA A 165 -24.93 -2.30 11.02
C ALA A 165 -26.47 -2.36 11.00
N ASP A 166 -27.10 -2.33 9.83
CA ASP A 166 -28.54 -2.50 9.63
C ASP A 166 -28.99 -3.98 9.69
N GLY A 167 -28.07 -4.91 9.92
CA GLY A 167 -28.35 -6.34 10.14
C GLY A 167 -28.30 -7.21 8.89
N GLU A 168 -27.80 -6.72 7.76
CA GLU A 168 -27.52 -7.53 6.58
C GLU A 168 -26.17 -8.27 6.76
N LEU A 169 -26.23 -9.50 7.24
CA LEU A 169 -25.08 -10.32 7.59
C LEU A 169 -25.07 -11.67 6.84
N PRO A 170 -24.13 -11.88 5.93
CA PRO A 170 -23.18 -10.92 5.34
C PRO A 170 -23.83 -9.98 4.32
N PRO A 171 -23.21 -8.82 3.99
CA PRO A 171 -23.70 -7.97 2.91
C PRO A 171 -23.61 -8.69 1.56
N THR A 172 -24.68 -8.59 0.75
CA THR A 172 -24.83 -9.35 -0.48
C THR A 172 -24.91 -8.46 -1.71
N CYS A 173 -24.38 -8.93 -2.84
CA CYS A 173 -24.42 -8.25 -4.13
C CYS A 173 -25.72 -8.61 -4.87
N ASP A 174 -26.20 -7.73 -5.76
CA ASP A 174 -27.36 -7.98 -6.63
C ASP A 174 -27.20 -9.28 -7.47
N CYS A 175 -25.98 -9.74 -7.72
CA CYS A 175 -25.74 -11.02 -8.41
C CYS A 175 -25.91 -12.25 -7.52
N GLY A 176 -26.20 -12.07 -6.23
CA GLY A 176 -26.33 -13.12 -5.22
C GLY A 176 -24.99 -13.55 -4.57
N GLY A 177 -23.87 -12.92 -4.94
CA GLY A 177 -22.57 -13.15 -4.29
C GLY A 177 -22.43 -12.36 -2.99
N THR A 178 -21.53 -12.80 -2.13
CA THR A 178 -21.21 -12.13 -0.85
C THR A 178 -20.11 -11.10 -1.06
N TYR A 179 -20.24 -9.92 -0.49
CA TYR A 179 -19.14 -8.97 -0.41
C TYR A 179 -18.07 -9.41 0.57
N LYS A 180 -16.82 -9.17 0.23
CA LYS A 180 -15.62 -9.32 1.06
C LYS A 180 -14.91 -7.96 1.12
N PRO A 181 -14.28 -7.54 2.23
CA PRO A 181 -13.38 -6.40 2.20
C PRO A 181 -12.34 -6.57 1.08
N ASP A 182 -12.10 -5.54 0.29
CA ASP A 182 -11.16 -5.59 -0.85
C ASP A 182 -9.70 -5.52 -0.38
N VAL A 183 -9.39 -6.35 0.62
CA VAL A 183 -8.03 -6.54 1.17
C VAL A 183 -7.66 -8.01 1.14
N VAL A 184 -6.37 -8.30 1.04
CA VAL A 184 -5.85 -9.68 1.18
C VAL A 184 -5.92 -10.08 2.65
N LEU A 185 -6.75 -11.07 2.95
CA LEU A 185 -6.92 -11.60 4.30
C LEU A 185 -5.78 -12.56 4.67
N PHE A 186 -5.55 -12.78 5.96
CA PHE A 186 -4.58 -13.80 6.39
C PHE A 186 -4.94 -15.18 5.83
N GLY A 187 -3.94 -15.84 5.25
CA GLY A 187 -4.14 -17.12 4.57
C GLY A 187 -4.81 -17.04 3.20
N GLU A 188 -5.11 -15.85 2.72
CA GLU A 188 -5.49 -15.60 1.33
C GLU A 188 -4.22 -15.42 0.47
N GLN A 189 -4.26 -15.91 -0.75
CA GLN A 189 -3.17 -15.68 -1.70
C GLN A 189 -3.32 -14.30 -2.32
N LEU A 190 -2.20 -13.58 -2.46
CA LEU A 190 -2.17 -12.37 -3.26
C LEU A 190 -2.63 -12.68 -4.69
N SER A 191 -3.29 -11.72 -5.33
CA SER A 191 -3.58 -11.82 -6.76
C SER A 191 -2.29 -12.12 -7.53
N GLY A 192 -2.32 -13.18 -8.33
CA GLY A 192 -1.17 -13.55 -9.16
C GLY A 192 -0.79 -12.45 -10.14
N ALA A 193 -1.76 -11.75 -10.69
CA ALA A 193 -1.56 -10.62 -11.60
C ALA A 193 -0.90 -9.43 -10.88
N THR A 194 -1.42 -9.04 -9.71
CA THR A 194 -0.85 -7.95 -8.89
C THR A 194 0.59 -8.24 -8.46
N LEU A 195 0.85 -9.47 -7.97
CA LEU A 195 2.21 -9.86 -7.57
C LEU A 195 3.17 -9.90 -8.77
N GLN A 196 2.70 -10.37 -9.92
CA GLN A 196 3.52 -10.37 -11.14
C GLN A 196 3.84 -8.94 -11.59
N ARG A 197 2.86 -8.03 -11.57
CA ARG A 197 3.07 -6.61 -11.87
C ARG A 197 4.09 -5.98 -10.91
N ALA A 198 3.94 -6.22 -9.60
CA ALA A 198 4.91 -5.74 -8.60
C ALA A 198 6.33 -6.25 -8.88
N ARG A 199 6.48 -7.54 -9.24
CA ARG A 199 7.78 -8.12 -9.58
C ARG A 199 8.37 -7.55 -10.86
N THR A 200 7.54 -7.25 -11.86
CA THR A 200 7.97 -6.59 -13.09
C THR A 200 8.49 -5.19 -12.77
N LEU A 201 7.71 -4.36 -12.08
CA LEU A 201 8.13 -3.02 -11.65
C LEU A 201 9.44 -3.07 -10.85
N ALA A 202 9.55 -3.99 -9.88
CA ALA A 202 10.76 -4.12 -9.07
C ALA A 202 12.00 -4.50 -9.90
N ARG A 203 11.85 -5.37 -10.90
CA ARG A 203 12.99 -5.84 -11.73
C ARG A 203 13.40 -4.86 -12.81
N GLU A 204 12.47 -4.04 -13.26
CA GLU A 204 12.69 -3.02 -14.30
C GLU A 204 13.11 -1.69 -13.71
N SER A 205 13.08 -1.52 -12.38
CA SER A 205 13.54 -0.31 -11.73
C SER A 205 15.07 -0.17 -11.80
N ASP A 206 15.53 1.07 -12.00
CA ASP A 206 16.92 1.47 -11.79
C ASP A 206 17.17 1.82 -10.32
N ILE A 207 16.13 2.35 -9.67
CA ILE A 207 16.15 2.69 -8.24
C ILE A 207 14.90 2.09 -7.57
N PHE A 208 15.12 1.39 -6.47
CA PHE A 208 14.06 0.83 -5.64
C PHE A 208 14.14 1.38 -4.22
N LEU A 209 13.12 2.15 -3.80
CA LEU A 209 13.07 2.82 -2.50
C LEU A 209 12.14 2.06 -1.55
N ALA A 210 12.68 1.37 -0.56
CA ALA A 210 11.90 0.74 0.50
C ALA A 210 11.69 1.72 1.65
N ILE A 211 10.44 2.07 1.95
CA ILE A 211 10.07 3.17 2.84
C ILE A 211 9.09 2.68 3.91
N GLY A 212 9.43 2.85 5.19
CA GLY A 212 8.53 2.52 6.30
C GLY A 212 8.09 1.06 6.34
N SER A 213 8.95 0.13 5.94
CA SER A 213 8.64 -1.31 5.89
C SER A 213 9.69 -2.14 6.61
N SER A 214 9.25 -3.09 7.42
CA SER A 214 10.15 -4.06 8.09
C SER A 214 10.77 -5.07 7.13
N LEU A 215 10.24 -5.22 5.92
CA LEU A 215 10.68 -6.15 4.88
C LEU A 215 10.73 -7.63 5.33
N VAL A 216 9.76 -8.06 6.15
CA VAL A 216 9.67 -9.45 6.67
C VAL A 216 8.47 -10.22 6.17
N VAL A 217 7.45 -9.55 5.62
CA VAL A 217 6.19 -10.19 5.18
C VAL A 217 6.30 -10.67 3.73
N GLU A 218 6.39 -11.96 3.54
CA GLU A 218 6.41 -12.57 2.21
C GLU A 218 4.98 -12.68 1.60
N PRO A 219 4.83 -12.58 0.28
CA PRO A 219 5.86 -12.48 -0.75
C PRO A 219 6.38 -11.05 -1.03
N ALA A 220 5.81 -10.02 -0.40
CA ALA A 220 6.15 -8.61 -0.60
C ALA A 220 7.63 -8.31 -0.25
N ALA A 221 8.14 -8.90 0.83
CA ALA A 221 9.52 -8.75 1.31
C ALA A 221 10.59 -9.23 0.28
N SER A 222 10.19 -10.01 -0.72
CA SER A 222 11.10 -10.44 -1.80
C SER A 222 11.36 -9.36 -2.86
N LEU A 223 10.53 -8.32 -2.95
CA LEU A 223 10.61 -7.29 -4.01
C LEU A 223 11.91 -6.47 -3.98
N PRO A 224 12.40 -5.95 -2.83
CA PRO A 224 13.69 -5.25 -2.78
C PRO A 224 14.87 -6.10 -3.26
N ARG A 225 14.87 -7.41 -2.90
CA ARG A 225 15.89 -8.34 -3.37
C ARG A 225 15.76 -8.64 -4.87
N ALA A 226 14.52 -8.70 -5.39
CA ALA A 226 14.28 -8.88 -6.81
C ALA A 226 14.81 -7.68 -7.61
N ALA A 227 14.60 -6.46 -7.15
CA ALA A 227 15.16 -5.24 -7.74
C ALA A 227 16.70 -5.24 -7.71
N SER A 228 17.31 -5.45 -6.53
CA SER A 228 18.78 -5.50 -6.40
C SER A 228 19.41 -6.58 -7.26
N SER A 229 18.75 -7.74 -7.45
CA SER A 229 19.26 -8.85 -8.27
C SER A 229 19.34 -8.53 -9.75
N THR A 230 18.60 -7.52 -10.22
CA THR A 230 18.62 -7.02 -11.60
C THR A 230 19.48 -5.77 -11.78
N GLY A 231 20.10 -5.28 -10.71
CA GLY A 231 21.04 -4.16 -10.74
C GLY A 231 20.49 -2.84 -10.22
N ALA A 232 19.24 -2.81 -9.72
CA ALA A 232 18.68 -1.61 -9.16
C ALA A 232 19.48 -1.12 -7.93
N THR A 233 19.62 0.19 -7.80
CA THR A 233 20.11 0.83 -6.59
C THR A 233 19.02 0.75 -5.51
N LEU A 234 19.27 0.01 -4.42
CA LEU A 234 18.34 -0.11 -3.30
C LEU A 234 18.59 1.01 -2.28
N GLY A 235 17.59 1.84 -2.04
CA GLY A 235 17.52 2.79 -0.93
C GLY A 235 16.53 2.33 0.12
N ILE A 236 16.88 2.46 1.41
CA ILE A 236 15.99 2.13 2.53
C ILE A 236 15.84 3.35 3.44
N VAL A 237 14.59 3.77 3.66
CA VAL A 237 14.21 4.77 4.67
C VAL A 237 13.29 4.09 5.69
N ASN A 238 13.84 3.75 6.85
CA ASN A 238 13.10 3.03 7.89
C ASN A 238 13.75 3.26 9.25
N LEU A 239 12.96 3.39 10.31
CA LEU A 239 13.49 3.60 11.66
C LEU A 239 14.27 2.39 12.17
N GLU A 240 13.74 1.19 11.94
CA GLU A 240 14.33 -0.06 12.40
C GLU A 240 15.18 -0.73 11.32
N SER A 241 16.06 -1.65 11.73
CA SER A 241 16.82 -2.48 10.81
C SER A 241 15.94 -3.44 10.03
N THR A 242 16.34 -3.75 8.79
CA THR A 242 15.62 -4.66 7.91
C THR A 242 16.54 -5.78 7.41
N PRO A 243 15.99 -6.92 6.98
CA PRO A 243 16.77 -8.00 6.38
C PRO A 243 17.45 -7.65 5.04
N CYS A 244 17.22 -6.45 4.51
CA CYS A 244 17.77 -5.99 3.24
C CYS A 244 18.84 -4.89 3.41
N ASP A 245 19.18 -4.49 4.63
CA ASP A 245 20.16 -3.42 4.91
C ASP A 245 21.51 -3.67 4.26
N ASP A 246 22.02 -4.90 4.35
CA ASP A 246 23.33 -5.25 3.78
C ASP A 246 23.37 -5.20 2.24
N ALA A 247 22.20 -5.23 1.59
CA ALA A 247 22.07 -5.13 0.14
C ALA A 247 21.80 -3.70 -0.34
N ALA A 248 21.49 -2.78 0.57
CA ALA A 248 21.14 -1.41 0.23
C ALA A 248 22.38 -0.54 0.00
N ALA A 249 22.35 0.27 -1.03
CA ALA A 249 23.36 1.30 -1.30
C ALA A 249 23.25 2.49 -0.33
N VAL A 250 22.03 2.77 0.12
CA VAL A 250 21.70 3.81 1.10
C VAL A 250 20.73 3.26 2.13
N VAL A 251 21.06 3.46 3.42
CA VAL A 251 20.17 3.13 4.54
C VAL A 251 20.01 4.36 5.42
N ARG A 252 18.81 4.93 5.44
CA ARG A 252 18.49 6.10 6.27
C ARG A 252 17.61 5.68 7.45
N ARG A 253 18.16 5.82 8.68
CA ARG A 253 17.45 5.58 9.94
C ARG A 253 16.85 6.88 10.45
N GLU A 254 15.79 7.32 9.79
CA GLU A 254 15.14 8.60 10.06
C GLU A 254 13.63 8.47 9.84
N ASP A 255 12.87 9.34 10.50
CA ASP A 255 11.43 9.44 10.29
C ASP A 255 11.12 9.80 8.84
N VAL A 256 10.15 9.10 8.25
CA VAL A 256 9.76 9.28 6.85
C VAL A 256 9.27 10.70 6.56
N THR A 257 8.62 11.35 7.55
CA THR A 257 8.14 12.73 7.44
C THR A 257 9.25 13.78 7.46
N THR A 258 10.46 13.38 7.80
CA THR A 258 11.67 14.21 7.70
C THR A 258 12.46 13.85 6.45
N ALA A 259 12.67 12.55 6.22
CA ALA A 259 13.53 12.07 5.14
C ALA A 259 12.95 12.32 3.75
N LEU A 260 11.65 12.07 3.53
CA LEU A 260 11.05 12.18 2.20
C LEU A 260 10.86 13.62 1.73
N PRO A 261 10.38 14.60 2.54
CA PRO A 261 10.36 15.99 2.13
C PRO A 261 11.77 16.55 1.84
N ARG A 262 12.79 16.09 2.56
CA ARG A 262 14.18 16.48 2.27
C ARG A 262 14.67 15.87 0.96
N LEU A 263 14.37 14.61 0.69
CA LEU A 263 14.67 13.96 -0.60
C LEU A 263 13.99 14.71 -1.74
N GLN A 264 12.70 15.03 -1.59
CA GLN A 264 11.94 15.82 -2.56
C GLN A 264 12.63 17.17 -2.86
N THR A 265 13.03 17.89 -1.81
CA THR A 265 13.72 19.17 -1.97
C THR A 265 15.03 19.01 -2.75
N LEU A 266 15.84 18.02 -2.39
CA LEU A 266 17.12 17.74 -3.06
C LEU A 266 16.98 17.36 -4.53
N VAL A 267 15.90 16.65 -4.91
CA VAL A 267 15.64 16.21 -6.29
C VAL A 267 15.05 17.33 -7.15
N LEU A 268 14.34 18.30 -6.56
CA LEU A 268 13.65 19.36 -7.31
C LEU A 268 14.42 20.69 -7.38
N GLU A 269 15.52 20.85 -6.63
CA GLU A 269 16.42 22.03 -6.64
C GLU A 269 17.54 21.89 -7.66
#